data_6d37c2f228457e07a33490aa8f4cb24a
#
_entry.id   6d37c2f228457e07a33490aa8f4cb24a
#
_cell.length_a   1.000
_cell.length_b   1.000
_cell.length_c   1.000
_cell.angle_alpha   90.00
_cell.angle_beta   90.00
_cell.angle_gamma   90.00
#
_symmetry.space_group_name_H-M   'P 1'
#
loop_
_entity.id
_entity.type
_entity.pdbx_description
1 polymer ?
#
loop_
_entity_poly.entity_id
_entity_poly.type
_entity_poly.pdbx_seq_one_letter_code
_entity_poly.pdbx_strand_id
1 'polypeptide(L)'
;GVHFSGFFAWWLWRTIYLLKLPRFERKLRVVIDWTLSLFFPRDLNALALQPSQGHAAVHLEAGEVLFHQGDPSAAFYVVQSGRILLQRCDESGCEVASDHLGPGEHFGEGSLLRRKVRATTAIAAEPTTVLAFPAREFATLT
;
A
#
# COMPACT_ATOMS: atom_id res chain seq x y z
N GLY A 1 -35.84 -4.03 45.14
CA GLY A 1 -34.49 -3.53 45.15
C GLY A 1 -33.59 -4.31 44.19
N VAL A 2 -33.32 -3.75 43.08
CA VAL A 2 -32.47 -4.40 42.08
C VAL A 2 -31.00 -4.17 42.47
N HIS A 3 -30.33 -5.19 43.02
CA HIS A 3 -28.91 -5.16 43.33
C HIS A 3 -28.08 -5.36 42.07
N PHE A 4 -28.17 -4.45 41.13
CA PHE A 4 -27.38 -4.45 39.91
C PHE A 4 -26.08 -3.64 40.03
N SER A 5 -25.87 -2.98 41.16
CA SER A 5 -24.84 -1.94 41.26
C SER A 5 -23.41 -2.43 41.44
N GLY A 6 -23.18 -3.66 41.93
CA GLY A 6 -21.83 -4.13 42.19
C GLY A 6 -21.06 -4.64 40.96
N PHE A 7 -21.73 -5.42 40.12
CA PHE A 7 -21.11 -6.05 38.95
C PHE A 7 -20.89 -5.05 37.80
N PHE A 8 -21.90 -4.21 37.53
CA PHE A 8 -21.79 -3.16 36.51
C PHE A 8 -20.77 -2.08 36.87
N ALA A 9 -20.74 -1.66 38.12
CA ALA A 9 -19.77 -0.69 38.62
C ALA A 9 -18.35 -1.26 38.55
N TRP A 10 -18.15 -2.53 38.92
CA TRP A 10 -16.88 -3.21 38.84
C TRP A 10 -16.43 -3.40 37.37
N TRP A 11 -17.34 -3.79 36.49
CA TRP A 11 -17.08 -3.97 35.07
C TRP A 11 -16.78 -2.64 34.37
N LEU A 12 -17.56 -1.60 34.68
CA LEU A 12 -17.37 -0.26 34.16
C LEU A 12 -16.01 0.33 34.61
N TRP A 13 -15.69 0.16 35.89
CA TRP A 13 -14.42 0.62 36.46
C TRP A 13 -13.21 -0.09 35.82
N ARG A 14 -13.32 -1.39 35.63
CA ARG A 14 -12.32 -2.20 34.96
C ARG A 14 -12.15 -1.79 33.48
N THR A 15 -13.22 -1.49 32.79
CA THR A 15 -13.21 -1.04 31.39
C THR A 15 -12.56 0.34 31.25
N ILE A 16 -12.89 1.27 32.16
CA ILE A 16 -12.27 2.62 32.17
C ILE A 16 -10.77 2.53 32.48
N TYR A 17 -10.37 1.62 33.36
CA TYR A 17 -8.96 1.39 33.69
C TYR A 17 -8.18 0.79 32.50
N LEU A 18 -8.79 -0.11 31.76
CA LEU A 18 -8.24 -0.68 30.54
C LEU A 18 -8.08 0.36 29.43
N LEU A 19 -9.02 1.32 29.35
CA LEU A 19 -8.96 2.43 28.39
C LEU A 19 -7.89 3.48 28.73
N LYS A 20 -7.48 3.57 30.00
CA LYS A 20 -6.45 4.53 30.44
C LYS A 20 -5.01 4.04 30.29
N LEU A 21 -4.79 2.80 29.89
CA LEU A 21 -3.46 2.28 29.64
C LEU A 21 -2.93 2.75 28.29
N PRO A 22 -1.92 3.62 28.24
CA PRO A 22 -1.43 4.22 27.00
C PRO A 22 -0.78 3.23 26.03
N ARG A 23 -0.66 1.96 26.40
CA ARG A 23 -0.14 0.89 25.55
C ARG A 23 -1.21 0.12 24.78
N PHE A 24 -2.48 0.41 25.01
CA PHE A 24 -3.60 -0.31 24.39
C PHE A 24 -3.92 0.18 22.97
N GLU A 25 -3.53 1.40 22.62
CA GLU A 25 -3.83 1.97 21.29
C GLU A 25 -3.26 1.12 20.12
N ARG A 26 -2.07 0.56 20.31
CA ARG A 26 -1.48 -0.31 19.28
C ARG A 26 -2.17 -1.67 19.17
N LYS A 27 -2.63 -2.23 20.28
CA LYS A 27 -3.32 -3.53 20.29
C LYS A 27 -4.79 -3.39 19.85
N LEU A 28 -5.42 -2.29 20.20
CA LEU A 28 -6.78 -2.01 19.77
C LEU A 28 -6.87 -1.81 18.25
N ARG A 29 -5.89 -1.15 17.67
CA ARG A 29 -5.80 -0.98 16.21
C ARG A 29 -5.68 -2.33 15.49
N VAL A 30 -4.89 -3.23 16.02
CA VAL A 30 -4.75 -4.60 15.47
C VAL A 30 -6.03 -5.41 15.61
N VAL A 31 -6.73 -5.31 16.74
CA VAL A 31 -8.00 -6.02 16.97
C VAL A 31 -9.12 -5.46 16.09
N ILE A 32 -9.18 -4.16 15.91
CA ILE A 32 -10.15 -3.51 15.00
C ILE A 32 -9.84 -3.90 13.56
N ASP A 33 -8.58 -3.92 13.17
CA ASP A 33 -8.15 -4.32 11.84
C ASP A 33 -8.48 -5.79 11.54
N TRP A 34 -8.28 -6.67 12.52
CA TRP A 34 -8.66 -8.08 12.43
C TRP A 34 -10.18 -8.27 12.38
N THR A 35 -10.93 -7.53 13.19
CA THR A 35 -12.39 -7.61 13.22
C THR A 35 -13.00 -7.08 11.93
N LEU A 36 -12.45 -5.98 11.38
CA LEU A 36 -12.85 -5.44 10.09
C LEU A 36 -12.49 -6.41 8.94
N SER A 37 -11.34 -7.08 9.00
CA SER A 37 -10.94 -8.09 8.01
C SER A 37 -11.83 -9.34 8.04
N LEU A 38 -12.44 -9.65 9.18
CA LEU A 38 -13.39 -10.78 9.32
C LEU A 38 -14.79 -10.44 8.81
N PHE A 39 -15.22 -9.18 8.98
CA PHE A 39 -16.53 -8.71 8.52
C PHE A 39 -16.55 -8.19 7.09
N PHE A 40 -15.42 -7.69 6.63
CA PHE A 40 -15.25 -7.24 5.25
C PHE A 40 -14.17 -8.10 4.60
N PRO A 41 -14.53 -9.18 3.90
CA PRO A 41 -13.56 -9.89 3.09
C PRO A 41 -12.93 -8.89 2.11
N ARG A 42 -11.61 -9.01 1.95
CA ARG A 42 -10.73 -8.13 1.15
C ARG A 42 -11.10 -7.98 -0.34
N ASP A 43 -12.32 -8.34 -0.72
CA ASP A 43 -12.84 -8.15 -2.07
C ASP A 43 -13.04 -6.68 -2.47
N LEU A 44 -12.79 -5.74 -1.54
CA LEU A 44 -12.78 -4.31 -1.86
C LEU A 44 -11.66 -3.91 -2.84
N ASN A 45 -10.60 -4.71 -2.96
CA ASN A 45 -9.61 -4.52 -4.01
C ASN A 45 -10.11 -4.92 -5.40
N ALA A 46 -11.14 -5.76 -5.47
CA ALA A 46 -11.77 -6.11 -6.74
C ALA A 46 -12.77 -5.03 -7.23
N LEU A 47 -13.33 -4.24 -6.32
CA LEU A 47 -14.23 -3.14 -6.66
C LEU A 47 -13.51 -1.84 -7.03
N ALA A 48 -12.23 -1.70 -6.65
CA ALA A 48 -11.39 -0.59 -7.09
C ALA A 48 -10.89 -0.76 -8.54
N LEU A 49 -11.14 -1.93 -9.14
CA LEU A 49 -10.80 -2.23 -10.52
C LEU A 49 -12.00 -2.01 -11.47
N GLN A 50 -12.82 -1.01 -11.21
CA GLN A 50 -13.64 -0.51 -12.32
C GLN A 50 -12.68 0.20 -13.30
N PRO A 51 -12.50 -0.34 -14.50
CA PRO A 51 -11.68 0.29 -15.51
C PRO A 51 -12.40 1.54 -16.01
N SER A 52 -12.32 2.62 -15.29
CA SER A 52 -12.64 3.92 -15.85
C SER A 52 -11.44 4.31 -16.71
N GLN A 53 -11.54 3.94 -17.98
CA GLN A 53 -10.77 4.49 -19.08
C GLN A 53 -9.25 4.66 -18.79
N GLY A 54 -8.53 3.57 -18.94
CA GLY A 54 -7.11 3.62 -19.27
C GLY A 54 -6.10 3.62 -18.11
N HIS A 55 -6.43 4.08 -16.94
CA HIS A 55 -5.49 4.10 -15.81
C HIS A 55 -6.14 3.60 -14.52
N ALA A 56 -5.39 2.85 -13.76
CA ALA A 56 -5.81 2.36 -12.44
C ALA A 56 -5.00 3.09 -11.35
N ALA A 57 -5.68 3.60 -10.34
CA ALA A 57 -5.02 4.13 -9.16
C ALA A 57 -4.66 2.99 -8.20
N VAL A 58 -3.39 2.91 -7.81
CA VAL A 58 -2.88 1.93 -6.86
C VAL A 58 -2.43 2.68 -5.61
N HIS A 59 -2.97 2.29 -4.48
CA HIS A 59 -2.58 2.85 -3.19
C HIS A 59 -1.61 1.90 -2.49
N LEU A 60 -0.51 2.43 -2.01
CA LEU A 60 0.57 1.70 -1.33
C LEU A 60 0.79 2.28 0.06
N GLU A 61 0.91 1.41 1.03
CA GLU A 61 1.35 1.79 2.37
C GLU A 61 2.88 1.95 2.43
N ALA A 62 3.36 2.67 3.44
CA ALA A 62 4.78 2.85 3.66
C ALA A 62 5.52 1.51 3.79
N GLY A 63 6.55 1.30 2.98
CA GLY A 63 7.33 0.06 2.92
C GLY A 63 6.74 -1.03 2.02
N GLU A 64 5.59 -0.80 1.39
CA GLU A 64 4.98 -1.75 0.46
C GLU A 64 5.69 -1.72 -0.89
N VAL A 65 5.94 -2.91 -1.45
CA VAL A 65 6.63 -3.07 -2.74
C VAL A 65 5.61 -3.13 -3.86
N LEU A 66 5.76 -2.27 -4.87
CA LEU A 66 4.91 -2.25 -6.05
C LEU A 66 5.31 -3.32 -7.07
N PHE A 67 6.60 -3.44 -7.34
CA PHE A 67 7.19 -4.50 -8.15
C PHE A 67 8.66 -4.73 -7.78
N HIS A 68 9.18 -5.89 -8.09
CA HIS A 68 10.57 -6.25 -7.85
C HIS A 68 11.40 -6.14 -9.11
N GLN A 69 12.69 -5.91 -8.93
CA GLN A 69 13.68 -6.03 -10.01
C GLN A 69 13.61 -7.44 -10.62
N GLY A 70 13.55 -7.53 -11.93
CA GLY A 70 13.42 -8.79 -12.66
C GLY A 70 11.98 -9.19 -13.00
N ASP A 71 10.97 -8.52 -12.44
CA ASP A 71 9.58 -8.77 -12.78
C ASP A 71 9.27 -8.35 -14.23
N PRO A 72 8.30 -8.99 -14.89
CA PRO A 72 7.87 -8.58 -16.23
C PRO A 72 7.24 -7.19 -16.20
N SER A 73 7.58 -6.37 -17.19
CA SER A 73 7.06 -5.01 -17.31
C SER A 73 5.74 -5.00 -18.06
N ALA A 74 4.64 -4.71 -17.38
CA ALA A 74 3.29 -4.67 -17.94
C ALA A 74 2.67 -3.26 -17.98
N ALA A 75 3.20 -2.32 -17.21
CA ALA A 75 2.68 -0.97 -17.09
C ALA A 75 3.79 0.02 -16.73
N PHE A 76 3.56 1.30 -16.95
CA PHE A 76 4.32 2.36 -16.31
C PHE A 76 3.45 3.07 -15.27
N TYR A 77 4.09 3.84 -14.41
CA TYR A 77 3.42 4.45 -13.27
C TYR A 77 3.76 5.94 -13.17
N VAL A 78 2.79 6.71 -12.69
CA VAL A 78 2.96 8.12 -12.34
C VAL A 78 2.62 8.30 -10.88
N VAL A 79 3.48 8.96 -10.12
CA VAL A 79 3.23 9.26 -8.70
C VAL A 79 2.20 10.38 -8.62
N GLN A 80 1.06 10.09 -8.02
CA GLN A 80 0.01 11.09 -7.77
C GLN A 80 0.22 11.80 -6.43
N SER A 81 0.57 11.04 -5.39
CA SER A 81 0.88 11.55 -4.06
C SER A 81 1.83 10.61 -3.33
N GLY A 82 2.59 11.12 -2.37
CA GLY A 82 3.57 10.36 -1.62
C GLY A 82 4.93 10.33 -2.29
N ARG A 83 5.71 9.27 -2.00
CA ARG A 83 7.07 9.11 -2.50
C ARG A 83 7.38 7.64 -2.78
N ILE A 84 7.99 7.38 -3.92
CA ILE A 84 8.48 6.06 -4.32
C ILE A 84 10.01 6.05 -4.26
N LEU A 85 10.55 4.97 -3.69
CA LEU A 85 11.97 4.65 -3.73
C LEU A 85 12.21 3.58 -4.79
N LEU A 86 13.05 3.90 -5.77
CA LEU A 86 13.54 2.93 -6.74
C LEU A 86 14.93 2.44 -6.30
N GLN A 87 15.05 1.15 -6.08
CA GLN A 87 16.31 0.50 -5.72
C GLN A 87 16.77 -0.43 -6.83
N ARG A 88 18.04 -0.36 -7.17
CA ARG A 88 18.69 -1.31 -8.07
C ARG A 88 19.77 -2.06 -7.31
N CYS A 89 19.67 -3.38 -7.32
CA CYS A 89 20.68 -4.26 -6.74
C CYS A 89 21.47 -4.96 -7.84
N ASP A 90 22.71 -5.25 -7.56
CA ASP A 90 23.55 -6.10 -8.39
C ASP A 90 23.30 -7.60 -8.12
N GLU A 91 23.98 -8.48 -8.79
CA GLU A 91 23.87 -9.94 -8.61
C GLU A 91 24.27 -10.41 -7.21
N SER A 92 25.01 -9.60 -6.46
CA SER A 92 25.42 -9.89 -5.07
C SER A 92 24.35 -9.47 -4.05
N GLY A 93 23.29 -8.78 -4.49
CA GLY A 93 22.23 -8.26 -3.63
C GLY A 93 22.55 -6.94 -2.96
N CYS A 94 23.69 -6.32 -3.30
CA CYS A 94 24.04 -5.00 -2.80
C CYS A 94 23.33 -3.91 -3.58
N GLU A 95 22.83 -2.90 -2.88
CA GLU A 95 22.26 -1.72 -3.50
C GLU A 95 23.33 -0.94 -4.27
N VAL A 96 23.14 -0.84 -5.59
CA VAL A 96 24.04 -0.13 -6.49
C VAL A 96 23.57 1.30 -6.73
N ALA A 97 22.26 1.50 -6.76
CA ALA A 97 21.66 2.81 -6.96
C ALA A 97 20.27 2.88 -6.32
N SER A 98 19.95 4.02 -5.77
CA SER A 98 18.61 4.34 -5.31
C SER A 98 18.22 5.74 -5.78
N ASP A 99 16.94 5.92 -6.07
CA ASP A 99 16.35 7.18 -6.50
C ASP A 99 15.00 7.39 -5.84
N HIS A 100 14.66 8.62 -5.52
CA HIS A 100 13.41 9.00 -4.90
C HIS A 100 12.55 9.78 -5.89
N LEU A 101 11.32 9.32 -6.08
CA LEU A 101 10.35 9.96 -6.95
C LEU A 101 9.22 10.57 -6.14
N GLY A 102 8.95 11.85 -6.38
CA GLY A 102 7.86 12.60 -5.77
C GLY A 102 6.64 12.73 -6.68
N PRO A 103 5.58 13.46 -6.23
CA PRO A 103 4.37 13.69 -7.00
C PRO A 103 4.65 14.32 -8.37
N GLY A 104 4.00 13.80 -9.42
CA GLY A 104 4.16 14.24 -10.80
C GLY A 104 5.28 13.55 -11.57
N GLU A 105 6.14 12.79 -10.90
CA GLU A 105 7.19 12.00 -11.56
C GLU A 105 6.67 10.65 -12.01
N HIS A 106 7.28 10.11 -13.06
CA HIS A 106 6.90 8.83 -13.66
C HIS A 106 8.06 7.84 -13.61
N PHE A 107 7.74 6.56 -13.66
CA PHE A 107 8.72 5.48 -13.62
C PHE A 107 8.20 4.20 -14.29
N GLY A 108 9.12 3.33 -14.68
CA GLY A 108 8.82 2.04 -15.28
C GLY A 108 8.65 2.05 -16.80
N GLU A 109 8.76 3.22 -17.46
CA GLU A 109 8.66 3.36 -18.91
C GLU A 109 9.83 2.72 -19.66
N GLY A 110 11.03 2.80 -19.11
CA GLY A 110 12.24 2.26 -19.76
C GLY A 110 12.18 0.75 -19.99
N SER A 111 11.62 0.01 -19.06
CA SER A 111 11.41 -1.44 -19.19
C SER A 111 10.30 -1.76 -20.18
N LEU A 112 9.28 -0.90 -20.26
CA LEU A 112 8.15 -1.05 -21.15
C LEU A 112 8.52 -0.88 -22.61
N LEU A 113 9.26 0.20 -22.93
CA LEU A 113 9.74 0.51 -24.26
C LEU A 113 10.69 -0.55 -24.84
N ARG A 114 11.46 -1.18 -23.98
CA ARG A 114 12.43 -2.22 -24.36
C ARG A 114 11.89 -3.63 -24.28
N ARG A 115 10.62 -3.82 -23.86
CA ARG A 115 10.01 -5.13 -23.57
C ARG A 115 10.88 -6.00 -22.66
N LYS A 116 11.54 -5.36 -21.69
CA LYS A 116 12.44 -6.00 -20.73
C LYS A 116 11.78 -6.14 -19.36
N VAL A 117 12.42 -6.91 -18.52
CA VAL A 117 12.07 -7.01 -17.10
C VAL A 117 12.37 -5.70 -16.36
N ARG A 118 11.79 -5.53 -15.19
CA ARG A 118 12.03 -4.38 -14.32
C ARG A 118 13.51 -4.27 -13.95
N ALA A 119 14.10 -3.12 -14.18
CA ALA A 119 15.50 -2.84 -13.85
C ALA A 119 15.70 -2.47 -12.37
N THR A 120 14.63 -2.15 -11.67
CA THR A 120 14.63 -1.68 -10.28
C THR A 120 13.46 -2.27 -9.50
N THR A 121 13.59 -2.28 -8.16
CA THR A 121 12.49 -2.54 -7.24
C THR A 121 11.87 -1.22 -6.82
N ALA A 122 10.56 -1.09 -6.91
CA ALA A 122 9.82 0.10 -6.49
C ALA A 122 9.16 -0.13 -5.12
N ILE A 123 9.49 0.70 -4.16
CA ILE A 123 9.02 0.63 -2.78
C ILE A 123 8.38 1.96 -2.39
N ALA A 124 7.23 1.94 -1.75
CA ALA A 124 6.64 3.14 -1.20
C ALA A 124 7.43 3.58 0.06
N ALA A 125 8.08 4.72 -0.01
CA ALA A 125 8.81 5.29 1.13
C ALA A 125 7.87 5.86 2.21
N GLU A 126 6.67 6.24 1.81
CA GLU A 126 5.57 6.76 2.63
C GLU A 126 4.25 6.32 2.00
N PRO A 127 3.08 6.50 2.63
CA PRO A 127 1.80 6.21 2.00
C PRO A 127 1.68 6.94 0.66
N THR A 128 1.59 6.18 -0.42
CA THR A 128 1.73 6.67 -1.80
C THR A 128 0.57 6.20 -2.65
N THR A 129 0.09 7.06 -3.53
CA THR A 129 -0.86 6.72 -4.59
C THR A 129 -0.18 6.91 -5.93
N VAL A 130 -0.19 5.87 -6.74
CA VAL A 130 0.34 5.88 -8.11
C VAL A 130 -0.76 5.56 -9.12
N LEU A 131 -0.65 6.14 -10.29
CA LEU A 131 -1.51 5.82 -11.43
C LEU A 131 -0.77 4.82 -12.32
N ALA A 132 -1.37 3.66 -12.56
CA ALA A 132 -0.84 2.63 -13.44
C ALA A 132 -1.42 2.78 -14.85
N PHE A 133 -0.56 2.85 -15.84
CA PHE A 133 -0.92 2.92 -17.25
C PHE A 133 -0.44 1.63 -17.95
N PRO A 134 -1.37 0.77 -18.40
CA PRO A 134 -1.01 -0.47 -19.08
C PRO A 134 -0.26 -0.23 -20.38
N ALA A 135 0.66 -1.14 -20.71
CA ALA A 135 1.47 -1.09 -21.94
C ALA A 135 0.64 -0.99 -23.22
N ARG A 136 -0.56 -1.51 -23.19
CA ARG A 136 -1.50 -1.50 -24.33
C ARG A 136 -1.88 -0.10 -24.81
N GLU A 137 -1.91 0.85 -23.89
CA GLU A 137 -2.27 2.23 -24.24
C GLU A 137 -1.14 2.99 -24.90
N PHE A 138 0.11 2.62 -24.63
CA PHE A 138 1.27 3.18 -25.34
C PHE A 138 1.31 2.80 -26.81
N ALA A 139 0.87 1.60 -27.17
CA ALA A 139 0.85 1.11 -28.52
C ALA A 139 -0.17 1.83 -29.41
N THR A 140 -1.14 2.52 -28.82
CA THR A 140 -2.18 3.26 -29.53
C THR A 140 -1.81 4.71 -29.78
N LEU A 141 -0.77 5.21 -29.12
CA LEU A 141 -0.29 6.60 -29.23
C LEU A 141 0.90 6.77 -30.17
N THR A 142 1.40 5.68 -30.73
CA THR A 142 2.42 5.65 -31.77
C THR A 142 1.85 5.06 -33.06
#